data_e2da9758c4bd2adef88b48d2e1591df1
#
_entry.id   e2da9758c4bd2adef88b48d2e1591df1
#
_cell.length_a   1.000
_cell.length_b   1.000
_cell.length_c   1.000
_cell.angle_alpha   90.00
_cell.angle_beta   90.00
_cell.angle_gamma   90.00
#
_symmetry.space_group_name_H-M   'P 1'
#
loop_
_entity.id
_entity.type
_entity.pdbx_description
1 polymer ?
#
loop_
_entity_poly.entity_id
_entity_poly.type
_entity_poly.pdbx_seq_one_letter_code
_entity_poly.pdbx_strand_id
1 'polypeptide(L)'
;MAIHSLQKTQKINLSISEVWDFISSPKNLKEITPDYMGFEIITDLPEKMYAGQIIQYKVTPLLNIPMSWCTEITHVKEHEYFVDEQRQGPYKFWHHQHHIKPIKNGVEMLDIVHYQAPFGIIGELVTPLIVTKKLEEIFEYRFNKLIQLFGEYKEG
;
A
#
# COMPACT_ATOMS: atom_id res chain seq x y z
N MET A 1 15.76 4.69 -17.98
CA MET A 1 14.71 4.99 -17.00
C MET A 1 14.62 3.82 -16.03
N ALA A 2 14.99 4.02 -14.76
CA ALA A 2 15.09 2.98 -13.76
C ALA A 2 13.74 2.76 -13.03
N ILE A 3 13.41 1.50 -12.75
CA ILE A 3 12.37 1.13 -11.78
C ILE A 3 13.04 1.06 -10.42
N HIS A 4 12.49 1.78 -9.45
CA HIS A 4 12.94 1.76 -8.07
C HIS A 4 12.13 0.72 -7.28
N SER A 5 12.68 0.24 -6.17
CA SER A 5 11.98 -0.67 -5.27
C SER A 5 12.09 -0.22 -3.82
N LEU A 6 11.01 -0.43 -3.07
CA LEU A 6 10.94 -0.28 -1.62
C LEU A 6 10.41 -1.57 -1.03
N GLN A 7 11.05 -2.07 0.03
CA GLN A 7 10.56 -3.22 0.79
C GLN A 7 10.41 -2.84 2.25
N LYS A 8 9.29 -3.24 2.85
CA LYS A 8 9.02 -3.03 4.28
C LYS A 8 8.44 -4.31 4.87
N THR A 9 8.95 -4.69 6.02
CA THR A 9 8.47 -5.85 6.77
C THR A 9 7.96 -5.40 8.12
N GLN A 10 6.81 -5.91 8.53
CA GLN A 10 6.24 -5.67 9.85
C GLN A 10 5.69 -6.97 10.44
N LYS A 11 5.90 -7.18 11.74
CA LYS A 11 5.25 -8.25 12.49
C LYS A 11 4.05 -7.69 13.23
N ILE A 12 2.91 -8.38 13.15
CA ILE A 12 1.62 -7.96 13.71
C ILE A 12 1.13 -9.05 14.66
N ASN A 13 0.65 -8.65 15.83
CA ASN A 13 0.14 -9.56 16.88
C ASN A 13 -1.35 -9.91 16.65
N LEU A 14 -1.64 -10.50 15.50
CA LEU A 14 -2.98 -10.94 15.10
C LEU A 14 -2.90 -12.32 14.41
N SER A 15 -4.02 -12.99 14.27
CA SER A 15 -4.14 -14.19 13.44
C SER A 15 -4.04 -13.84 11.94
N ILE A 16 -3.72 -14.83 11.11
CA ILE A 16 -3.63 -14.66 9.67
C ILE A 16 -4.96 -14.20 9.04
N SER A 17 -6.08 -14.68 9.54
CA SER A 17 -7.41 -14.24 9.07
C SER A 17 -7.69 -12.79 9.42
N GLU A 18 -7.41 -12.36 10.66
CA GLU A 18 -7.62 -10.95 11.06
C GLU A 18 -6.75 -9.98 10.25
N VAL A 19 -5.49 -10.34 10.02
CA VAL A 19 -4.61 -9.52 9.16
C VAL A 19 -5.14 -9.48 7.74
N TRP A 20 -5.54 -10.64 7.17
CA TRP A 20 -6.10 -10.70 5.82
C TRP A 20 -7.37 -9.85 5.67
N ASP A 21 -8.34 -10.00 6.58
CA ASP A 21 -9.58 -9.24 6.56
C ASP A 21 -9.34 -7.73 6.63
N PHE A 22 -8.31 -7.33 7.37
CA PHE A 22 -7.93 -5.93 7.48
C PHE A 22 -7.28 -5.40 6.19
N ILE A 23 -6.21 -6.05 5.69
CA ILE A 23 -5.42 -5.53 4.55
C ILE A 23 -6.13 -5.71 3.21
N SER A 24 -6.99 -6.72 3.06
CA SER A 24 -7.76 -6.97 1.83
C SER A 24 -8.98 -6.05 1.68
N SER A 25 -9.27 -5.21 2.67
CA SER A 25 -10.37 -4.24 2.60
C SER A 25 -9.84 -2.84 2.26
N PRO A 26 -10.15 -2.29 1.07
CA PRO A 26 -9.76 -0.93 0.70
C PRO A 26 -10.29 0.15 1.66
N LYS A 27 -11.37 -0.12 2.39
CA LYS A 27 -11.90 0.79 3.42
C LYS A 27 -10.90 1.05 4.53
N ASN A 28 -10.16 0.00 4.94
CA ASN A 28 -9.15 0.10 5.98
C ASN A 28 -7.87 0.81 5.50
N LEU A 29 -7.65 0.87 4.18
CA LEU A 29 -6.50 1.59 3.62
C LEU A 29 -6.51 3.08 4.00
N LYS A 30 -7.69 3.69 4.09
CA LYS A 30 -7.82 5.07 4.55
C LYS A 30 -7.28 5.24 5.97
N GLU A 31 -7.52 4.29 6.85
CA GLU A 31 -7.11 4.35 8.26
C GLU A 31 -5.60 4.28 8.45
N ILE A 32 -4.91 3.56 7.56
CA ILE A 32 -3.45 3.41 7.56
C ILE A 32 -2.76 4.31 6.53
N THR A 33 -3.47 5.29 5.97
CA THR A 33 -2.93 6.30 5.05
C THR A 33 -2.93 7.66 5.77
N PRO A 34 -1.83 8.44 5.71
CA PRO A 34 -1.77 9.75 6.35
C PRO A 34 -2.90 10.68 5.91
N ASP A 35 -3.48 11.43 6.83
CA ASP A 35 -4.64 12.32 6.56
C ASP A 35 -4.34 13.36 5.48
N TYR A 36 -3.10 13.87 5.40
CA TYR A 36 -2.70 14.84 4.39
C TYR A 36 -2.78 14.30 2.95
N MET A 37 -2.84 12.95 2.78
CA MET A 37 -3.00 12.32 1.47
C MET A 37 -4.43 12.48 0.91
N GLY A 38 -5.40 12.94 1.72
CA GLY A 38 -6.77 13.18 1.27
C GLY A 38 -7.42 11.97 0.61
N PHE A 39 -7.16 10.77 1.13
CA PHE A 39 -7.59 9.51 0.51
C PHE A 39 -9.12 9.34 0.56
N GLU A 40 -9.74 9.25 -0.61
CA GLU A 40 -11.18 9.06 -0.80
C GLU A 40 -11.44 7.95 -1.83
N ILE A 41 -12.20 6.93 -1.45
CA ILE A 41 -12.63 5.85 -2.36
C ILE A 41 -13.87 6.31 -3.12
N ILE A 42 -13.86 6.19 -4.46
CA ILE A 42 -14.96 6.63 -5.33
C ILE A 42 -15.82 5.46 -5.79
N THR A 43 -15.21 4.28 -5.96
CA THR A 43 -15.91 3.05 -6.43
C THR A 43 -16.66 2.38 -5.29
N ASP A 44 -17.81 1.79 -5.59
CA ASP A 44 -18.45 0.83 -4.69
C ASP A 44 -17.57 -0.41 -4.55
N LEU A 45 -17.41 -0.86 -3.30
CA LEU A 45 -16.53 -1.97 -2.97
C LEU A 45 -17.34 -3.26 -2.75
N PRO A 46 -16.92 -4.38 -3.32
CA PRO A 46 -17.49 -5.68 -3.02
C PRO A 46 -17.13 -6.10 -1.58
N GLU A 47 -17.83 -7.11 -1.06
CA GLU A 47 -17.53 -7.67 0.27
C GLU A 47 -16.15 -8.32 0.34
N LYS A 48 -15.71 -8.96 -0.75
CA LYS A 48 -14.40 -9.63 -0.83
C LYS A 48 -13.60 -9.14 -2.03
N MET A 49 -12.31 -8.96 -1.80
CA MET A 49 -11.35 -8.65 -2.86
C MET A 49 -11.25 -9.82 -3.86
N TYR A 50 -11.09 -9.51 -5.14
CA TYR A 50 -10.89 -10.50 -6.19
C TYR A 50 -9.92 -9.99 -7.26
N ALA A 51 -9.29 -10.93 -7.97
CA ALA A 51 -8.40 -10.59 -9.09
C ALA A 51 -9.20 -10.02 -10.28
N GLY A 52 -8.75 -8.88 -10.82
CA GLY A 52 -9.47 -8.09 -11.83
C GLY A 52 -10.34 -6.97 -11.24
N GLN A 53 -10.39 -6.82 -9.92
CA GLN A 53 -11.12 -5.73 -9.28
C GLN A 53 -10.47 -4.39 -9.59
N ILE A 54 -11.30 -3.44 -10.04
CA ILE A 54 -10.90 -2.04 -10.28
C ILE A 54 -11.36 -1.18 -9.11
N ILE A 55 -10.46 -0.37 -8.57
CA ILE A 55 -10.74 0.54 -7.47
C ILE A 55 -10.25 1.93 -7.85
N GLN A 56 -11.12 2.92 -7.71
CA GLN A 56 -10.80 4.33 -7.97
C GLN A 56 -10.79 5.13 -6.68
N TYR A 57 -9.74 5.93 -6.53
CA TYR A 57 -9.62 6.88 -5.43
C TYR A 57 -9.24 8.27 -5.91
N LYS A 58 -9.50 9.25 -5.06
CA LYS A 58 -8.81 10.55 -5.08
C LYS A 58 -7.71 10.54 -4.02
N VAL A 59 -6.55 11.05 -4.36
CA VAL A 59 -5.41 11.20 -3.46
C VAL A 59 -4.72 12.53 -3.69
N THR A 60 -4.01 13.02 -2.68
CA THR A 60 -3.23 14.26 -2.74
C THR A 60 -1.76 13.97 -2.40
N PRO A 61 -1.07 13.17 -3.22
CA PRO A 61 0.24 12.61 -2.84
C PRO A 61 1.36 13.64 -2.77
N LEU A 62 1.28 14.70 -3.58
CA LEU A 62 2.33 15.72 -3.70
C LEU A 62 1.71 17.12 -3.85
N LEU A 63 2.31 18.12 -3.21
CA LEU A 63 2.00 19.56 -3.35
C LEU A 63 0.52 19.91 -3.13
N ASN A 64 -0.23 19.13 -2.37
CA ASN A 64 -1.67 19.29 -2.17
C ASN A 64 -2.50 19.34 -3.48
N ILE A 65 -2.02 18.70 -4.54
CA ILE A 65 -2.75 18.61 -5.81
C ILE A 65 -3.58 17.33 -5.82
N PRO A 66 -4.93 17.42 -5.87
CA PRO A 66 -5.78 16.25 -5.97
C PRO A 66 -5.55 15.52 -7.29
N MET A 67 -5.38 14.21 -7.23
CA MET A 67 -5.19 13.35 -8.39
C MET A 67 -6.13 12.15 -8.32
N SER A 68 -6.62 11.72 -9.47
CA SER A 68 -7.32 10.45 -9.60
C SER A 68 -6.31 9.31 -9.65
N TRP A 69 -6.60 8.23 -8.91
CA TRP A 69 -5.83 7.00 -8.94
C TRP A 69 -6.76 5.82 -9.21
N CYS A 70 -6.45 5.05 -10.24
CA CYS A 70 -7.16 3.83 -10.58
C CYS A 70 -6.22 2.64 -10.40
N THR A 71 -6.60 1.72 -9.53
CA THR A 71 -5.87 0.49 -9.25
C THR A 71 -6.64 -0.71 -9.78
N GLU A 72 -5.92 -1.68 -10.30
CA GLU A 72 -6.40 -3.04 -10.49
C GLU A 72 -5.73 -3.98 -9.49
N ILE A 73 -6.53 -4.80 -8.81
CA ILE A 73 -6.02 -5.94 -8.04
C ILE A 73 -5.77 -7.06 -9.04
N THR A 74 -4.52 -7.30 -9.39
CA THR A 74 -4.16 -8.25 -10.45
C THR A 74 -4.10 -9.69 -9.99
N HIS A 75 -3.73 -9.93 -8.75
CA HIS A 75 -3.60 -11.26 -8.16
C HIS A 75 -4.14 -11.27 -6.73
N VAL A 76 -4.82 -12.35 -6.38
CA VAL A 76 -5.29 -12.61 -5.00
C VAL A 76 -5.10 -14.08 -4.67
N LYS A 77 -4.42 -14.37 -3.57
CA LYS A 77 -4.39 -15.67 -2.92
C LYS A 77 -4.69 -15.47 -1.44
N GLU A 78 -5.90 -15.84 -1.06
CA GLU A 78 -6.44 -15.60 0.29
C GLU A 78 -5.49 -16.11 1.38
N HIS A 79 -5.25 -15.28 2.40
CA HIS A 79 -4.33 -15.51 3.52
C HIS A 79 -2.84 -15.65 3.14
N GLU A 80 -2.45 -15.32 1.90
CA GLU A 80 -1.04 -15.36 1.49
C GLU A 80 -0.57 -14.05 0.87
N TYR A 81 -1.25 -13.57 -0.18
CA TYR A 81 -0.87 -12.31 -0.84
C TYR A 81 -1.95 -11.75 -1.75
N PHE A 82 -1.83 -10.47 -2.05
CA PHE A 82 -2.45 -9.84 -3.20
C PHE A 82 -1.49 -8.85 -3.86
N VAL A 83 -1.80 -8.49 -5.09
CA VAL A 83 -1.01 -7.54 -5.87
C VAL A 83 -1.92 -6.47 -6.42
N ASP A 84 -1.54 -5.21 -6.23
CA ASP A 84 -2.18 -4.05 -6.83
C ASP A 84 -1.28 -3.34 -7.84
N GLU A 85 -1.84 -2.94 -8.95
CA GLU A 85 -1.16 -2.19 -10.00
C GLU A 85 -1.93 -0.93 -10.35
N GLN A 86 -1.22 0.18 -10.46
CA GLN A 86 -1.81 1.40 -10.97
C GLN A 86 -2.09 1.28 -12.46
N ARG A 87 -3.34 1.45 -12.86
CA ARG A 87 -3.76 1.57 -14.27
C ARG A 87 -3.76 3.02 -14.73
N GLN A 88 -4.10 3.94 -13.83
CA GLN A 88 -4.03 5.38 -14.06
C GLN A 88 -3.71 6.08 -12.74
N GLY A 89 -2.81 7.06 -12.76
CA GLY A 89 -2.44 7.79 -11.55
C GLY A 89 -1.13 8.56 -11.67
N PRO A 90 -0.54 8.98 -10.54
CA PRO A 90 0.61 9.86 -10.50
C PRO A 90 1.93 9.23 -10.93
N TYR A 91 2.04 7.92 -10.91
CA TYR A 91 3.27 7.21 -11.29
C TYR A 91 3.24 6.78 -12.76
N LYS A 92 4.41 6.64 -13.37
CA LYS A 92 4.55 6.00 -14.67
C LYS A 92 4.44 4.48 -14.58
N PHE A 93 4.90 3.92 -13.46
CA PHE A 93 4.81 2.51 -13.11
C PHE A 93 4.57 2.38 -11.61
N TRP A 94 3.66 1.50 -11.22
CA TRP A 94 3.40 1.13 -9.85
C TRP A 94 2.91 -0.31 -9.80
N HIS A 95 3.63 -1.13 -9.04
CA HIS A 95 3.32 -2.52 -8.79
C HIS A 95 3.62 -2.80 -7.32
N HIS A 96 2.62 -3.15 -6.55
CA HIS A 96 2.71 -3.35 -5.12
C HIS A 96 2.23 -4.74 -4.74
N GLN A 97 3.10 -5.52 -4.12
CA GLN A 97 2.80 -6.83 -3.59
C GLN A 97 2.66 -6.75 -2.08
N HIS A 98 1.59 -7.34 -1.56
CA HIS A 98 1.31 -7.49 -0.13
C HIS A 98 1.36 -8.97 0.21
N HIS A 99 2.40 -9.41 0.87
CA HIS A 99 2.57 -10.79 1.32
C HIS A 99 2.35 -10.89 2.81
N ILE A 100 1.68 -11.94 3.25
CA ILE A 100 1.53 -12.29 4.66
C ILE A 100 1.87 -13.74 4.89
N LYS A 101 2.49 -14.02 6.02
CA LYS A 101 2.76 -15.38 6.46
C LYS A 101 2.61 -15.51 7.97
N PRO A 102 2.07 -16.64 8.48
CA PRO A 102 2.00 -16.88 9.91
C PRO A 102 3.41 -17.04 10.49
N ILE A 103 3.62 -16.46 11.66
CA ILE A 103 4.80 -16.63 12.49
C ILE A 103 4.39 -17.00 13.92
N LYS A 104 5.36 -17.32 14.80
CA LYS A 104 5.04 -17.54 16.22
C LYS A 104 4.41 -16.26 16.80
N ASN A 105 3.23 -16.39 17.40
CA ASN A 105 2.45 -15.32 18.03
C ASN A 105 1.97 -14.19 17.09
N GLY A 106 1.85 -14.45 15.79
CA GLY A 106 1.33 -13.42 14.89
C GLY A 106 1.57 -13.69 13.40
N VAL A 107 1.65 -12.61 12.65
CA VAL A 107 1.84 -12.60 11.21
C VAL A 107 2.99 -11.68 10.84
N GLU A 108 3.83 -12.12 9.92
CA GLU A 108 4.78 -11.24 9.23
C GLU A 108 4.16 -10.75 7.92
N MET A 109 4.08 -9.44 7.77
CA MET A 109 3.62 -8.77 6.56
C MET A 109 4.84 -8.20 5.84
N LEU A 110 4.94 -8.44 4.53
CA LEU A 110 5.98 -7.92 3.64
C LEU A 110 5.32 -7.16 2.49
N ASP A 111 5.59 -5.87 2.40
CA ASP A 111 5.24 -5.02 1.28
C ASP A 111 6.44 -4.88 0.33
N ILE A 112 6.23 -5.10 -0.96
CA ILE A 112 7.23 -4.91 -2.02
C ILE A 112 6.63 -3.96 -3.06
N VAL A 113 7.14 -2.75 -3.13
CA VAL A 113 6.69 -1.72 -4.08
C VAL A 113 7.75 -1.53 -5.14
N HIS A 114 7.37 -1.73 -6.41
CA HIS A 114 8.15 -1.30 -7.56
C HIS A 114 7.47 -0.09 -8.19
N TYR A 115 8.23 0.99 -8.39
CA TYR A 115 7.65 2.23 -8.87
C TYR A 115 8.60 2.99 -9.79
N GLN A 116 8.01 3.82 -10.65
CA GLN A 116 8.72 4.78 -11.49
C GLN A 116 7.96 6.10 -11.46
N ALA A 117 8.67 7.20 -11.15
CA ALA A 117 8.09 8.53 -11.19
C ALA A 117 7.77 8.95 -12.65
N PRO A 118 6.81 9.85 -12.85
CA PRO A 118 6.55 10.47 -14.16
C PRO A 118 7.70 11.42 -14.56
N PHE A 119 7.61 11.99 -15.76
CA PHE A 119 8.50 13.05 -16.28
C PHE A 119 9.92 12.61 -16.68
N GLY A 120 10.13 11.35 -17.02
CA GLY A 120 11.37 10.87 -17.67
C GLY A 120 12.64 11.20 -16.86
N ILE A 121 13.64 11.86 -17.48
CA ILE A 121 14.93 12.18 -16.85
C ILE A 121 14.77 13.12 -15.63
N ILE A 122 13.85 14.07 -15.69
CA ILE A 122 13.56 14.96 -14.56
C ILE A 122 12.99 14.15 -13.39
N GLY A 123 12.08 13.20 -13.66
CA GLY A 123 11.57 12.28 -12.67
C GLY A 123 12.66 11.44 -12.02
N GLU A 124 13.66 10.98 -12.78
CA GLU A 124 14.78 10.20 -12.22
C GLU A 124 15.65 10.99 -11.26
N LEU A 125 15.87 12.26 -11.52
CA LEU A 125 16.64 13.14 -10.61
C LEU A 125 15.88 13.47 -9.32
N VAL A 126 14.55 13.58 -9.41
CA VAL A 126 13.68 13.93 -8.28
C VAL A 126 13.27 12.70 -7.44
N THR A 127 13.20 11.53 -8.08
CA THR A 127 12.71 10.30 -7.41
C THR A 127 13.43 9.97 -6.09
N PRO A 128 14.77 9.92 -6.02
CA PRO A 128 15.43 9.55 -4.77
C PRO A 128 15.27 10.60 -3.67
N LEU A 129 15.11 11.87 -4.02
CA LEU A 129 15.06 12.97 -3.06
C LEU A 129 13.66 13.23 -2.51
N ILE A 130 12.63 13.07 -3.33
CA ILE A 130 11.26 13.46 -2.97
C ILE A 130 10.35 12.23 -2.91
N VAL A 131 10.29 11.43 -3.98
CA VAL A 131 9.32 10.32 -4.08
C VAL A 131 9.64 9.20 -3.11
N THR A 132 10.90 8.74 -3.09
CA THR A 132 11.32 7.65 -2.18
C THR A 132 11.14 8.06 -0.72
N LYS A 133 11.59 9.27 -0.36
CA LYS A 133 11.41 9.79 1.00
C LYS A 133 9.93 9.86 1.39
N LYS A 134 9.07 10.29 0.47
CA LYS A 134 7.63 10.39 0.73
C LYS A 134 6.98 9.01 0.90
N LEU A 135 7.39 8.03 0.12
CA LEU A 135 6.94 6.65 0.30
C LEU A 135 7.40 6.07 1.64
N GLU A 136 8.64 6.31 2.04
CA GLU A 136 9.15 5.90 3.36
C GLU A 136 8.34 6.50 4.50
N GLU A 137 8.01 7.79 4.45
CA GLU A 137 7.14 8.47 5.42
C GLU A 137 5.74 7.83 5.51
N ILE A 138 5.13 7.48 4.36
CA ILE A 138 3.83 6.82 4.30
C ILE A 138 3.89 5.43 4.95
N PHE A 139 4.92 4.64 4.65
CA PHE A 139 5.08 3.31 5.24
C PHE A 139 5.41 3.37 6.73
N GLU A 140 6.17 4.36 7.18
CA GLU A 140 6.44 4.57 8.61
C GLU A 140 5.16 4.97 9.36
N TYR A 141 4.34 5.85 8.77
CA TYR A 141 3.03 6.17 9.33
C TYR A 141 2.15 4.92 9.45
N ARG A 142 2.07 4.10 8.39
CA ARG A 142 1.35 2.82 8.38
C ARG A 142 1.84 1.89 9.48
N PHE A 143 3.15 1.73 9.60
CA PHE A 143 3.78 0.90 10.63
C PHE A 143 3.32 1.31 12.03
N ASN A 144 3.43 2.60 12.36
CA ASN A 144 3.05 3.13 13.66
C ASN A 144 1.54 3.03 13.90
N LYS A 145 0.73 3.23 12.85
CA LYS A 145 -0.73 3.13 12.95
C LYS A 145 -1.18 1.70 13.22
N LEU A 146 -0.58 0.71 12.60
CA LEU A 146 -0.86 -0.71 12.86
C LEU A 146 -0.49 -1.10 14.29
N ILE A 147 0.61 -0.58 14.85
CA ILE A 147 0.94 -0.77 16.27
C ILE A 147 -0.12 -0.14 17.17
N GLN A 148 -0.61 1.06 16.85
CA GLN A 148 -1.68 1.71 17.62
C GLN A 148 -2.99 0.91 17.59
N LEU A 149 -3.34 0.33 16.46
CA LEU A 149 -4.58 -0.43 16.28
C LEU A 149 -4.52 -1.82 16.93
N PHE A 150 -3.41 -2.53 16.81
CA PHE A 150 -3.31 -3.95 17.11
C PHE A 150 -2.29 -4.29 18.20
N GLY A 151 -1.59 -3.30 18.70
CA GLY A 151 -0.54 -3.50 19.69
C GLY A 151 0.81 -3.88 19.08
N GLU A 152 1.84 -3.81 19.91
CA GLU A 152 3.20 -4.16 19.51
C GLU A 152 3.37 -5.69 19.47
N TYR A 153 4.03 -6.21 18.42
CA TYR A 153 4.38 -7.62 18.36
C TYR A 153 5.37 -7.98 19.47
N LYS A 154 5.10 -9.07 20.19
CA LYS A 154 5.98 -9.58 21.26
C LYS A 154 6.54 -10.94 20.84
N GLU A 155 7.87 -11.02 20.75
CA GLU A 155 8.55 -12.31 20.65
C GLU A 155 8.36 -13.05 21.97
N GLY A 156 7.58 -14.16 21.95
CA GLY A 156 7.37 -15.01 23.10
C GLY A 156 8.47 -16.05 23.28
#